data_caf670ff7d7d0f519e70f8b9fbbe1932
#
_entry.id   caf670ff7d7d0f519e70f8b9fbbe1932
#
_cell.length_a   1.000
_cell.length_b   1.000
_cell.length_c   1.000
_cell.angle_alpha   90.00
_cell.angle_beta   90.00
_cell.angle_gamma   90.00
#
_symmetry.space_group_name_H-M   'P 1'
#
loop_
_entity.id
_entity.type
_entity.pdbx_description
1 polymer ?
#
loop_
_entity_poly.entity_id
_entity_poly.type
_entity_poly.pdbx_seq_one_letter_code
_entity_poly.pdbx_strand_id
1 'polypeptide(L)'
;MPENNFPVPDFRNVEKNLMRELITIAEHEVVTFFKESFDKGGFTNQSFEAWEKRNDPDYRPGGKLLWNTSTLRDSIETAEKTRNSITIGSYAEYAEIHNEGGTLKIPITTQSRKFFWYMYKETEDEKWKALALTKQTHFITKMPQRQFMGESAKMMEILDDKLKDTIEKVHKNLKPM
;
A
#
# COMPACT_ATOMS: atom_id res chain seq x y z
N MET A 1 63.16 3.39 5.25
CA MET A 1 61.85 3.66 5.86
C MET A 1 60.86 2.76 5.12
N PRO A 2 60.05 1.95 5.82
CA PRO A 2 59.06 1.14 5.12
C PRO A 2 57.98 2.10 4.50
N GLU A 3 57.80 2.01 3.19
CA GLU A 3 56.70 2.71 2.51
C GLU A 3 55.39 2.12 3.03
N ASN A 4 54.61 2.90 3.81
CA ASN A 4 53.28 2.54 4.20
C ASN A 4 52.36 2.59 2.98
N ASN A 5 52.38 1.48 2.22
CA ASN A 5 51.50 1.30 1.07
C ASN A 5 50.10 0.91 1.58
N PHE A 6 49.33 1.88 2.09
CA PHE A 6 47.93 1.66 2.40
C PHE A 6 47.17 1.47 1.08
N PRO A 7 46.45 0.37 0.88
CA PRO A 7 45.64 0.18 -0.30
C PRO A 7 44.54 1.26 -0.33
N VAL A 8 44.60 2.12 -1.33
CA VAL A 8 43.53 3.12 -1.53
C VAL A 8 42.24 2.38 -1.96
N PRO A 9 41.12 2.56 -1.25
CA PRO A 9 39.87 1.92 -1.63
C PRO A 9 39.42 2.35 -3.02
N ASP A 10 38.83 1.41 -3.78
CA ASP A 10 38.14 1.75 -5.03
C ASP A 10 36.80 2.46 -4.72
N PHE A 11 36.87 3.77 -4.59
CA PHE A 11 35.73 4.62 -4.23
C PHE A 11 34.55 4.50 -5.20
N ARG A 12 34.78 4.17 -6.48
CA ARG A 12 33.70 3.95 -7.46
C ARG A 12 32.90 2.70 -7.13
N ASN A 13 33.59 1.63 -6.77
CA ASN A 13 32.93 0.40 -6.33
C ASN A 13 32.23 0.57 -4.99
N VAL A 14 32.82 1.31 -4.07
CA VAL A 14 32.21 1.63 -2.77
C VAL A 14 30.91 2.41 -3.00
N GLU A 15 30.94 3.50 -3.77
CA GLU A 15 29.76 4.27 -4.12
C GLU A 15 28.66 3.42 -4.76
N LYS A 16 29.02 2.62 -5.78
CA LYS A 16 28.06 1.79 -6.50
C LYS A 16 27.40 0.74 -5.58
N ASN A 17 28.16 0.15 -4.67
CA ASN A 17 27.64 -0.84 -3.73
C ASN A 17 26.78 -0.18 -2.68
N LEU A 18 27.20 0.96 -2.13
CA LEU A 18 26.42 1.75 -1.18
C LEU A 18 25.09 2.16 -1.78
N MET A 19 25.07 2.74 -2.97
CA MET A 19 23.81 3.14 -3.63
C MET A 19 22.87 1.97 -3.82
N ARG A 20 23.39 0.79 -4.19
CA ARG A 20 22.55 -0.41 -4.34
C ARG A 20 21.95 -0.84 -3.00
N GLU A 21 22.75 -0.80 -1.94
CA GLU A 21 22.30 -1.14 -0.58
C GLU A 21 21.24 -0.15 -0.09
N LEU A 22 21.45 1.16 -0.22
CA LEU A 22 20.50 2.19 0.17
C LEU A 22 19.15 2.05 -0.57
N ILE A 23 19.18 1.80 -1.87
CA ILE A 23 17.97 1.57 -2.67
C ILE A 23 17.23 0.30 -2.21
N THR A 24 17.95 -0.75 -1.86
CA THR A 24 17.34 -2.00 -1.37
C THR A 24 16.70 -1.82 0.00
N ILE A 25 17.34 -1.07 0.89
CA ILE A 25 16.79 -0.70 2.20
C ILE A 25 15.54 0.15 2.00
N ALA A 26 15.58 1.19 1.17
CA ALA A 26 14.44 2.05 0.89
C ALA A 26 13.24 1.26 0.34
N GLU A 27 13.49 0.35 -0.61
CA GLU A 27 12.46 -0.54 -1.16
C GLU A 27 11.79 -1.37 -0.06
N HIS A 28 12.57 -2.02 0.77
CA HIS A 28 12.06 -2.87 1.84
C HIS A 28 11.27 -2.08 2.88
N GLU A 29 11.81 -0.97 3.37
CA GLU A 29 11.17 -0.16 4.42
C GLU A 29 9.87 0.46 3.93
N VAL A 30 9.84 1.03 2.70
CA VAL A 30 8.64 1.68 2.17
C VAL A 30 7.52 0.67 1.89
N VAL A 31 7.84 -0.47 1.27
CA VAL A 31 6.84 -1.53 1.03
C VAL A 31 6.30 -2.09 2.34
N THR A 32 7.17 -2.32 3.31
CA THR A 32 6.79 -2.81 4.64
C THR A 32 5.88 -1.81 5.35
N PHE A 33 6.24 -0.53 5.36
CA PHE A 33 5.47 0.54 5.97
C PHE A 33 4.03 0.62 5.40
N PHE A 34 3.89 0.55 4.09
CA PHE A 34 2.56 0.58 3.45
C PHE A 34 1.75 -0.68 3.76
N LYS A 35 2.37 -1.85 3.76
CA LYS A 35 1.70 -3.11 4.13
C LYS A 35 1.26 -3.15 5.59
N GLU A 36 2.00 -2.51 6.49
CA GLU A 36 1.62 -2.39 7.91
C GLU A 36 0.34 -1.58 8.13
N SER A 37 -0.02 -0.66 7.22
CA SER A 37 -1.29 0.08 7.29
C SER A 37 -2.50 -0.85 7.36
N PHE A 38 -2.44 -2.01 6.70
CA PHE A 38 -3.49 -3.04 6.74
C PHE A 38 -3.55 -3.77 8.08
N ASP A 39 -2.41 -3.96 8.72
CA ASP A 39 -2.35 -4.56 10.06
C ASP A 39 -2.87 -3.62 11.13
N LYS A 40 -2.52 -2.34 11.02
CA LYS A 40 -2.92 -1.28 11.93
C LYS A 40 -4.36 -0.81 11.70
N GLY A 41 -4.91 -1.04 10.49
CA GLY A 41 -6.24 -0.57 10.09
C GLY A 41 -6.31 0.95 9.93
N GLY A 42 -5.24 1.56 9.44
CA GLY A 42 -5.12 3.00 9.25
C GLY A 42 -3.78 3.38 8.64
N PHE A 43 -3.60 4.66 8.34
CA PHE A 43 -2.36 5.21 7.78
C PHE A 43 -1.65 6.10 8.79
N THR A 44 -0.34 6.09 8.78
CA THR A 44 0.48 6.96 9.63
C THR A 44 1.18 8.00 8.75
N ASN A 45 0.83 9.26 8.90
CA ASN A 45 1.60 10.37 8.34
C ASN A 45 2.51 10.98 9.42
N GLN A 46 2.13 12.07 10.06
CA GLN A 46 2.75 12.55 11.30
C GLN A 46 2.17 11.82 12.51
N SER A 47 0.85 11.55 12.45
CA SER A 47 0.10 10.80 13.44
C SER A 47 -0.64 9.65 12.76
N PHE A 48 -1.07 8.67 13.55
CA PHE A 48 -1.87 7.56 13.07
C PHE A 48 -3.32 8.01 12.87
N GLU A 49 -3.87 7.73 11.68
CA GLU A 49 -5.25 7.99 11.30
C GLU A 49 -5.94 6.65 11.00
N ALA A 50 -6.88 6.25 11.87
CA ALA A 50 -7.62 5.01 11.70
C ALA A 50 -8.60 5.11 10.53
N TRP A 51 -8.74 4.02 9.77
CA TRP A 51 -9.74 3.95 8.69
C TRP A 51 -11.16 3.95 9.23
N GLU A 52 -12.04 4.60 8.49
CA GLU A 52 -13.48 4.54 8.74
C GLU A 52 -13.97 3.09 8.74
N LYS A 53 -14.74 2.72 9.76
CA LYS A 53 -15.34 1.39 9.91
C LYS A 53 -16.33 1.11 8.77
N ARG A 54 -16.71 -0.16 8.60
CA ARG A 54 -17.79 -0.53 7.69
C ARG A 54 -19.12 0.00 8.23
N ASN A 55 -20.00 0.36 7.29
CA ASN A 55 -21.38 0.74 7.65
C ASN A 55 -22.18 -0.48 8.08
N ASP A 56 -23.18 -0.27 8.93
CA ASP A 56 -24.14 -1.30 9.27
C ASP A 56 -25.12 -1.58 8.11
N PRO A 57 -25.51 -2.83 7.90
CA PRO A 57 -25.02 -4.04 8.58
C PRO A 57 -23.64 -4.47 8.10
N ASP A 58 -22.71 -4.68 9.05
CA ASP A 58 -21.39 -5.24 8.72
C ASP A 58 -21.49 -6.74 8.43
N TYR A 59 -21.31 -7.11 7.17
CA TYR A 59 -21.34 -8.52 6.74
C TYR A 59 -20.12 -9.35 7.19
N ARG A 60 -19.12 -8.71 7.82
CA ARG A 60 -17.92 -9.36 8.37
C ARG A 60 -17.53 -8.75 9.72
N PRO A 61 -18.36 -8.89 10.76
CA PRO A 61 -18.06 -8.35 12.07
C PRO A 61 -16.72 -8.87 12.60
N GLY A 62 -15.87 -7.98 13.10
CA GLY A 62 -14.54 -8.32 13.62
C GLY A 62 -13.48 -8.62 12.55
N GLY A 63 -13.82 -8.67 11.27
CA GLY A 63 -12.85 -8.83 10.20
C GLY A 63 -12.05 -7.54 9.94
N LYS A 64 -10.72 -7.66 9.73
CA LYS A 64 -9.88 -6.52 9.36
C LYS A 64 -10.40 -5.82 8.09
N LEU A 65 -10.30 -4.48 8.06
CA LEU A 65 -10.64 -3.67 6.91
C LEU A 65 -9.65 -3.93 5.77
N LEU A 66 -10.14 -3.91 4.51
CA LEU A 66 -9.37 -4.15 3.29
C LEU A 66 -8.59 -5.49 3.25
N TRP A 67 -8.85 -6.37 4.21
CA TRP A 67 -8.19 -7.67 4.34
C TRP A 67 -9.19 -8.83 4.19
N ASN A 68 -9.53 -9.16 2.96
CA ASN A 68 -10.33 -10.36 2.66
C ASN A 68 -9.44 -11.52 2.18
N THR A 69 -8.74 -11.28 1.07
CA THR A 69 -7.86 -12.26 0.41
C THR A 69 -6.39 -11.83 0.46
N SER A 70 -6.07 -10.75 1.17
CA SER A 70 -4.76 -10.08 1.18
C SER A 70 -4.33 -9.51 -0.19
N THR A 71 -5.09 -9.72 -1.25
CA THR A 71 -4.73 -9.33 -2.62
C THR A 71 -4.32 -7.86 -2.72
N LEU A 72 -5.08 -6.93 -2.09
CA LEU A 72 -4.74 -5.51 -2.12
C LEU A 72 -3.44 -5.21 -1.39
N ARG A 73 -3.23 -5.79 -0.22
CA ARG A 73 -2.00 -5.64 0.55
C ARG A 73 -0.80 -6.20 -0.21
N ASP A 74 -0.98 -7.39 -0.79
CA ASP A 74 0.11 -8.10 -1.46
C ASP A 74 0.42 -7.52 -2.83
N SER A 75 -0.52 -6.74 -3.42
CA SER A 75 -0.31 -6.00 -4.67
C SER A 75 0.64 -4.80 -4.55
N ILE A 76 1.02 -4.42 -3.33
CA ILE A 76 1.98 -3.33 -3.11
C ILE A 76 3.38 -3.84 -3.38
N GLU A 77 4.01 -3.30 -4.42
CA GLU A 77 5.34 -3.71 -4.86
C GLU A 77 6.10 -2.56 -5.53
N THR A 78 7.34 -2.82 -5.89
CA THR A 78 8.16 -1.88 -6.66
C THR A 78 7.71 -1.88 -8.11
N ALA A 79 7.09 -0.78 -8.54
CA ALA A 79 6.66 -0.57 -9.92
C ALA A 79 7.85 -0.22 -10.85
N GLU A 80 8.81 0.56 -10.35
CA GLU A 80 10.02 0.93 -11.09
C GLU A 80 11.20 1.04 -10.13
N LYS A 81 12.38 0.61 -10.60
CA LYS A 81 13.63 0.69 -9.85
C LYS A 81 14.76 1.13 -10.78
N THR A 82 15.41 2.23 -10.41
CA THR A 82 16.60 2.73 -11.09
C THR A 82 17.82 2.64 -10.18
N ARG A 83 18.96 3.20 -10.62
CA ARG A 83 20.18 3.22 -9.80
C ARG A 83 20.02 4.07 -8.51
N ASN A 84 19.18 5.11 -8.56
CA ASN A 84 19.06 6.11 -7.49
C ASN A 84 17.62 6.48 -7.13
N SER A 85 16.66 5.74 -7.62
CA SER A 85 15.23 5.93 -7.30
C SER A 85 14.45 4.63 -7.32
N ILE A 86 13.36 4.60 -6.55
CA ILE A 86 12.34 3.56 -6.59
C ILE A 86 10.97 4.22 -6.69
N THR A 87 10.07 3.55 -7.39
CA THR A 87 8.65 3.89 -7.41
C THR A 87 7.88 2.69 -6.87
N ILE A 88 7.13 2.90 -5.79
CA ILE A 88 6.25 1.88 -5.21
C ILE A 88 4.84 2.13 -5.70
N GLY A 89 4.16 1.06 -6.08
CA GLY A 89 2.80 1.08 -6.59
C GLY A 89 1.99 -0.13 -6.17
N SER A 90 0.75 -0.19 -6.63
CA SER A 90 -0.11 -1.35 -6.50
C SER A 90 -0.64 -1.73 -7.88
N TYR A 91 -0.59 -3.02 -8.22
CA TYR A 91 -1.17 -3.52 -9.47
C TYR A 91 -2.67 -3.87 -9.36
N ALA A 92 -3.28 -3.71 -8.18
CA ALA A 92 -4.71 -3.94 -8.03
C ALA A 92 -5.51 -2.77 -8.62
N GLU A 93 -6.33 -3.01 -9.63
CA GLU A 93 -7.13 -1.99 -10.34
C GLU A 93 -8.01 -1.15 -9.40
N TYR A 94 -8.42 -1.72 -8.27
CA TYR A 94 -9.24 -1.05 -7.27
C TYR A 94 -8.44 -0.37 -6.15
N ALA A 95 -7.10 -0.36 -6.23
CA ALA A 95 -6.24 0.24 -5.20
C ALA A 95 -6.52 1.74 -5.02
N GLU A 96 -6.60 2.48 -6.12
CA GLU A 96 -6.82 3.92 -6.12
C GLU A 96 -8.11 4.30 -5.40
N ILE A 97 -9.25 3.67 -5.73
CA ILE A 97 -10.52 4.00 -5.10
C ILE A 97 -10.57 3.72 -3.60
N HIS A 98 -9.79 2.76 -3.12
CA HIS A 98 -9.65 2.52 -1.68
C HIS A 98 -8.69 3.52 -1.03
N ASN A 99 -7.58 3.87 -1.71
CA ASN A 99 -6.60 4.80 -1.18
C ASN A 99 -7.15 6.23 -1.10
N GLU A 100 -7.82 6.69 -2.15
CA GLU A 100 -8.30 8.08 -2.28
C GLU A 100 -9.77 8.25 -1.87
N GLY A 101 -10.51 7.15 -1.82
CA GLY A 101 -11.97 7.21 -1.70
C GLY A 101 -12.62 7.72 -2.98
N GLY A 102 -13.92 7.97 -2.93
CA GLY A 102 -14.60 8.54 -4.08
C GLY A 102 -15.98 7.96 -4.33
N THR A 103 -16.43 8.10 -5.56
CA THR A 103 -17.77 7.64 -5.97
C THR A 103 -17.64 6.55 -7.03
N LEU A 104 -18.15 5.36 -6.73
CA LEU A 104 -18.26 4.27 -7.68
C LEU A 104 -19.61 4.28 -8.39
N LYS A 105 -19.56 4.12 -9.72
CA LYS A 105 -20.72 3.86 -10.56
C LYS A 105 -20.72 2.38 -10.96
N ILE A 106 -21.56 1.58 -10.30
CA ILE A 106 -21.64 0.14 -10.52
C ILE A 106 -22.74 -0.16 -11.52
N PRO A 107 -22.46 -0.70 -12.72
CA PRO A 107 -23.48 -0.96 -13.71
C PRO A 107 -24.46 -2.05 -13.26
N ILE A 108 -25.73 -1.84 -13.50
CA ILE A 108 -26.78 -2.83 -13.27
C ILE A 108 -26.94 -3.65 -14.56
N THR A 109 -26.33 -4.81 -14.57
CA THR A 109 -26.35 -5.73 -15.71
C THR A 109 -27.57 -6.65 -15.67
N THR A 110 -27.81 -7.38 -16.76
CA THR A 110 -28.79 -8.47 -16.79
C THR A 110 -28.48 -9.53 -15.73
N GLN A 111 -27.20 -9.80 -15.48
CA GLN A 111 -26.77 -10.75 -14.46
C GLN A 111 -27.07 -10.25 -13.05
N SER A 112 -26.84 -8.95 -12.77
CA SER A 112 -27.21 -8.32 -11.49
C SER A 112 -28.71 -8.46 -11.25
N ARG A 113 -29.56 -8.22 -12.27
CA ARG A 113 -31.01 -8.35 -12.15
C ARG A 113 -31.44 -9.80 -11.89
N LYS A 114 -30.81 -10.80 -12.53
CA LYS A 114 -31.06 -12.22 -12.24
C LYS A 114 -30.69 -12.56 -10.80
N PHE A 115 -29.57 -12.04 -10.30
CA PHE A 115 -29.16 -12.21 -8.91
C PHE A 115 -30.19 -11.58 -7.93
N PHE A 116 -30.70 -10.37 -8.20
CA PHE A 116 -31.69 -9.74 -7.36
C PHE A 116 -33.00 -10.52 -7.32
N TRP A 117 -33.44 -11.09 -8.45
CA TRP A 117 -34.60 -11.98 -8.49
C TRP A 117 -34.38 -13.26 -7.72
N TYR A 118 -33.19 -13.84 -7.80
CA TYR A 118 -32.82 -15.00 -7.00
C TYR A 118 -32.89 -14.69 -5.51
N MET A 119 -32.27 -13.59 -5.07
CA MET A 119 -32.27 -13.15 -3.68
C MET A 119 -33.70 -12.88 -3.16
N TYR A 120 -34.57 -12.29 -4.00
CA TYR A 120 -35.96 -12.09 -3.64
C TYR A 120 -36.69 -13.42 -3.37
N LYS A 121 -36.45 -14.43 -4.19
CA LYS A 121 -37.04 -15.77 -4.01
C LYS A 121 -36.56 -16.46 -2.73
N GLU A 122 -35.28 -16.25 -2.37
CA GLU A 122 -34.68 -16.88 -1.18
C GLU A 122 -35.05 -16.17 0.13
N THR A 123 -35.20 -14.85 0.11
CA THR A 123 -35.35 -14.05 1.32
C THR A 123 -36.75 -13.42 1.51
N GLU A 124 -37.55 -13.40 0.47
CA GLU A 124 -38.86 -12.71 0.36
C GLU A 124 -38.79 -11.20 0.69
N ASP A 125 -37.57 -10.62 0.72
CA ASP A 125 -37.37 -9.20 1.03
C ASP A 125 -37.63 -8.34 -0.20
N GLU A 126 -38.67 -7.50 -0.14
CA GLU A 126 -39.13 -6.63 -1.23
C GLU A 126 -38.05 -5.68 -1.76
N LYS A 127 -37.00 -5.40 -0.98
CA LYS A 127 -35.86 -4.59 -1.48
C LYS A 127 -35.20 -5.23 -2.71
N TRP A 128 -35.06 -6.56 -2.76
CA TRP A 128 -34.44 -7.25 -3.87
C TRP A 128 -35.31 -7.20 -5.13
N LYS A 129 -36.63 -7.26 -4.98
CA LYS A 129 -37.58 -7.06 -6.06
C LYS A 129 -37.52 -5.64 -6.59
N ALA A 130 -37.47 -4.63 -5.71
CA ALA A 130 -37.32 -3.24 -6.13
C ALA A 130 -36.01 -3.01 -6.91
N LEU A 131 -34.91 -3.63 -6.49
CA LEU A 131 -33.62 -3.59 -7.19
C LEU A 131 -33.68 -4.29 -8.56
N ALA A 132 -34.38 -5.43 -8.66
CA ALA A 132 -34.55 -6.15 -9.92
C ALA A 132 -35.36 -5.35 -10.95
N LEU A 133 -36.36 -4.61 -10.48
CA LEU A 133 -37.30 -3.82 -11.33
C LEU A 133 -36.83 -2.38 -11.55
N THR A 134 -35.75 -1.93 -10.91
CA THR A 134 -35.28 -0.56 -11.05
C THR A 134 -35.01 -0.18 -12.51
N LYS A 135 -35.37 1.03 -12.88
CA LYS A 135 -35.04 1.62 -14.21
C LYS A 135 -33.63 2.22 -14.27
N GLN A 136 -32.95 2.29 -13.11
CA GLN A 136 -31.58 2.77 -13.08
C GLN A 136 -30.65 1.85 -13.83
N THR A 137 -29.63 2.42 -14.46
CA THR A 137 -28.59 1.70 -15.18
C THR A 137 -27.34 1.48 -14.32
N HIS A 138 -27.20 2.23 -13.25
CA HIS A 138 -26.05 2.18 -12.36
C HIS A 138 -26.47 2.42 -10.91
N PHE A 139 -25.77 1.78 -9.98
CA PHE A 139 -25.73 2.19 -8.59
C PHE A 139 -24.60 3.19 -8.37
N ILE A 140 -24.85 4.18 -7.54
CA ILE A 140 -23.86 5.15 -7.11
C ILE A 140 -23.57 4.88 -5.64
N THR A 141 -22.32 4.55 -5.33
CA THR A 141 -21.88 4.26 -3.97
C THR A 141 -20.68 5.13 -3.62
N LYS A 142 -20.68 5.73 -2.43
CA LYS A 142 -19.51 6.40 -1.88
C LYS A 142 -18.59 5.37 -1.23
N MET A 143 -17.32 5.36 -1.68
CA MET A 143 -16.25 4.62 -1.02
C MET A 143 -15.52 5.58 -0.07
N PRO A 144 -15.45 5.26 1.23
CA PRO A 144 -14.65 6.06 2.15
C PRO A 144 -13.17 5.93 1.81
N GLN A 145 -12.42 7.00 1.97
CA GLN A 145 -10.97 6.97 1.86
C GLN A 145 -10.40 6.07 2.96
N ARG A 146 -9.55 5.15 2.54
CA ARG A 146 -8.76 4.28 3.43
C ARG A 146 -7.34 4.28 2.91
N GLN A 147 -6.67 5.40 3.12
CA GLN A 147 -5.30 5.58 2.66
C GLN A 147 -4.39 4.50 3.25
N PHE A 148 -3.58 3.87 2.41
CA PHE A 148 -2.59 2.88 2.78
C PHE A 148 -1.23 3.13 2.12
N MET A 149 -1.18 4.00 1.12
CA MET A 149 0.04 4.47 0.44
C MET A 149 -0.02 5.98 0.28
N GLY A 150 1.15 6.62 0.19
CA GLY A 150 1.28 8.05 -0.04
C GLY A 150 2.41 8.66 0.76
N GLU A 151 2.47 9.98 0.77
CA GLU A 151 3.46 10.72 1.55
C GLU A 151 3.25 10.52 3.05
N SER A 152 4.33 10.28 3.77
CA SER A 152 4.33 10.09 5.21
C SER A 152 5.61 10.66 5.82
N ALA A 153 5.46 11.62 6.72
CA ALA A 153 6.58 12.18 7.47
C ALA A 153 7.23 11.11 8.36
N LYS A 154 6.43 10.21 8.94
CA LYS A 154 6.95 9.11 9.76
C LYS A 154 7.74 8.08 8.95
N MET A 155 7.29 7.77 7.74
CA MET A 155 8.05 6.90 6.83
C MET A 155 9.39 7.54 6.45
N MET A 156 9.39 8.84 6.14
CA MET A 156 10.63 9.56 5.81
C MET A 156 11.61 9.59 6.99
N GLU A 157 11.14 9.77 8.22
CA GLU A 157 11.96 9.69 9.44
C GLU A 157 12.63 8.30 9.57
N ILE A 158 11.83 7.23 9.46
CA ILE A 158 12.34 5.84 9.52
C ILE A 158 13.39 5.60 8.44
N LEU A 159 13.12 6.06 7.23
CA LEU A 159 14.01 5.89 6.10
C LEU A 159 15.33 6.64 6.32
N ASP A 160 15.26 7.90 6.73
CA ASP A 160 16.42 8.73 7.04
C ASP A 160 17.35 8.07 8.07
N ASP A 161 16.78 7.56 9.16
CA ASP A 161 17.55 6.90 10.22
C ASP A 161 18.26 5.64 9.69
N LYS A 162 17.54 4.79 8.94
CA LYS A 162 18.11 3.58 8.33
C LYS A 162 19.22 3.87 7.34
N LEU A 163 19.02 4.88 6.48
CA LEU A 163 20.01 5.28 5.49
C LEU A 163 21.25 5.88 6.14
N LYS A 164 21.10 6.75 7.15
CA LYS A 164 22.22 7.31 7.95
C LYS A 164 23.03 6.21 8.61
N ASP A 165 22.38 5.27 9.28
CA ASP A 165 23.05 4.13 9.93
C ASP A 165 23.89 3.33 8.94
N THR A 166 23.38 3.11 7.74
CA THR A 166 24.08 2.36 6.70
C THR A 166 25.30 3.13 6.18
N ILE A 167 25.14 4.43 5.93
CA ILE A 167 26.27 5.30 5.51
C ILE A 167 27.37 5.33 6.57
N GLU A 168 27.00 5.46 7.87
CA GLU A 168 27.96 5.44 8.95
C GLU A 168 28.72 4.13 9.07
N LYS A 169 28.06 2.98 8.87
CA LYS A 169 28.72 1.66 8.87
C LYS A 169 29.77 1.56 7.75
N VAL A 170 29.40 1.99 6.55
CA VAL A 170 30.35 1.99 5.40
C VAL A 170 31.51 2.94 5.70
N HIS A 171 31.24 4.14 6.24
CA HIS A 171 32.30 5.09 6.60
C HIS A 171 33.27 4.53 7.66
N LYS A 172 32.77 3.86 8.69
CA LYS A 172 33.61 3.18 9.71
C LYS A 172 34.51 2.13 9.11
N ASN A 173 34.00 1.35 8.14
CA ASN A 173 34.76 0.30 7.48
C ASN A 173 35.84 0.83 6.50
N LEU A 174 35.75 2.07 6.09
CA LEU A 174 36.71 2.74 5.21
C LEU A 174 37.84 3.45 5.98
N LYS A 175 37.73 3.61 7.32
CA LYS A 175 38.82 4.18 8.14
C LYS A 175 39.93 3.14 8.27
N PRO A 176 41.19 3.49 7.93
CA PRO A 176 42.33 2.63 8.22
C PRO A 176 42.41 2.44 9.74
N MET A 177 42.70 1.19 10.17
CA MET A 177 43.04 0.87 11.55
C MET A 177 44.38 1.48 11.92
#